data_48f53c2f0b320d6eea75abcccdec6424
#
_entry.id   48f53c2f0b320d6eea75abcccdec6424
#
_cell.length_a   1.000
_cell.length_b   1.000
_cell.length_c   1.000
_cell.angle_alpha   90.00
_cell.angle_beta   90.00
_cell.angle_gamma   90.00
#
_symmetry.space_group_name_H-M   'P 1'
#
loop_
_entity.id
_entity.type
_entity.pdbx_description
1 polymer ?
#
loop_
_entity_poly.entity_id
_entity_poly.type
_entity_poly.pdbx_seq_one_letter_code
_entity_poly.pdbx_strand_id
1 'polypeptide(L)'
;MEETKKIRIILVEDQPICRLGIRATLGSSTLDHEVLAEARNVAEALALLERLGNEIDLILLDYMLPDGTGMDVIQAAKRLCPNAKIVVLSGEAGGATVKQLMEAGINGFMGKSVKPEEISVVLSSVMAGQDYNEEGTFRIESDLKDDYETMQSLTHREMELISLCANGLNAKQIAEEMSITPHSVENLKSSVFNKVGVKSTSELILFAFRVGLVS
;
A
#
# COMPACT_ATOMS: atom_id res chain seq x y z
N MET A 1 17.72 -2.78 35.51
CA MET A 1 17.08 -1.96 34.47
C MET A 1 17.53 -2.60 33.17
N GLU A 2 16.64 -3.30 32.50
CA GLU A 2 16.93 -3.77 31.14
C GLU A 2 17.09 -2.53 30.26
N GLU A 3 18.27 -2.36 29.66
CA GLU A 3 18.45 -1.38 28.59
C GLU A 3 17.47 -1.75 27.46
N THR A 4 16.45 -0.95 27.25
CA THR A 4 15.57 -1.10 26.09
C THR A 4 16.42 -0.93 24.84
N LYS A 5 16.60 -2.01 24.08
CA LYS A 5 17.38 -1.99 22.83
C LYS A 5 16.73 -1.01 21.86
N LYS A 6 17.48 0.01 21.43
CA LYS A 6 17.03 0.97 20.42
C LYS A 6 16.72 0.28 19.10
N ILE A 7 15.62 0.67 18.47
CA ILE A 7 15.24 0.22 17.14
C ILE A 7 16.18 0.90 16.13
N ARG A 8 16.96 0.11 15.39
CA ARG A 8 17.93 0.60 14.41
C ARG A 8 17.30 0.70 13.03
N ILE A 9 17.16 1.92 12.55
CA ILE A 9 16.37 2.26 11.36
C ILE A 9 17.30 2.68 10.22
N ILE A 10 17.03 2.21 8.99
CA ILE A 10 17.47 2.88 7.78
C ILE A 10 16.28 3.56 7.11
N LEU A 11 16.51 4.76 6.55
CA LEU A 11 15.51 5.55 5.87
C LEU A 11 15.88 5.69 4.39
N VAL A 12 15.04 5.17 3.51
CA VAL A 12 15.21 5.22 2.05
C VAL A 12 14.14 6.14 1.47
N GLU A 13 14.52 7.36 1.10
CA GLU A 13 13.62 8.41 0.62
C GLU A 13 14.43 9.42 -0.21
N ASP A 14 14.06 9.67 -1.46
CA ASP A 14 14.77 10.58 -2.36
C ASP A 14 14.46 12.05 -2.08
N GLN A 15 13.23 12.37 -1.63
CA GLN A 15 12.77 13.72 -1.42
C GLN A 15 13.28 14.29 -0.08
N PRO A 16 14.10 15.37 -0.09
CA PRO A 16 14.68 15.91 1.15
C PRO A 16 13.63 16.37 2.17
N ILE A 17 12.51 16.92 1.69
CA ILE A 17 11.43 17.43 2.57
C ILE A 17 10.71 16.27 3.25
N CYS A 18 10.37 15.20 2.51
CA CYS A 18 9.75 14.01 3.07
C CYS A 18 10.67 13.35 4.09
N ARG A 19 11.96 13.19 3.77
CA ARG A 19 12.97 12.64 4.66
C ARG A 19 13.10 13.45 5.96
N LEU A 20 13.12 14.78 5.86
CA LEU A 20 13.14 15.65 7.04
C LEU A 20 11.88 15.51 7.89
N GLY A 21 10.70 15.41 7.25
CA GLY A 21 9.42 15.19 7.93
C GLY A 21 9.38 13.88 8.70
N ILE A 22 9.82 12.77 8.07
CA ILE A 22 9.89 11.46 8.72
C ILE A 22 10.84 11.50 9.93
N ARG A 23 12.01 12.12 9.79
CA ARG A 23 12.95 12.31 10.92
C ARG A 23 12.36 13.11 12.07
N ALA A 24 11.67 14.20 11.77
CA ALA A 24 11.01 15.02 12.79
C ALA A 24 9.94 14.22 13.53
N THR A 25 9.16 13.42 12.80
CA THR A 25 8.14 12.54 13.36
C THR A 25 8.76 11.45 14.24
N LEU A 26 9.81 10.80 13.79
CA LEU A 26 10.57 9.82 14.59
C LEU A 26 11.09 10.48 15.87
N GLY A 27 11.68 11.66 15.77
CA GLY A 27 12.23 12.40 16.93
C GLY A 27 11.18 12.82 17.96
N SER A 28 9.91 12.95 17.58
CA SER A 28 8.79 13.23 18.48
C SER A 28 8.07 11.96 18.96
N SER A 29 8.42 10.79 18.46
CA SER A 29 7.83 9.52 18.84
C SER A 29 8.31 9.03 20.22
N THR A 30 7.51 8.18 20.86
CA THR A 30 7.89 7.51 22.11
C THR A 30 8.78 6.28 21.88
N LEU A 31 9.06 5.94 20.63
CA LEU A 31 9.92 4.82 20.24
C LEU A 31 11.38 5.16 20.52
N ASP A 32 12.06 4.32 21.31
CA ASP A 32 13.51 4.43 21.45
C ASP A 32 14.17 3.89 20.18
N HIS A 33 14.71 4.77 19.36
CA HIS A 33 15.22 4.45 18.04
C HIS A 33 16.51 5.20 17.70
N GLU A 34 17.19 4.69 16.68
CA GLU A 34 18.36 5.30 16.08
C GLU A 34 18.30 5.16 14.56
N VAL A 35 18.43 6.27 13.83
CA VAL A 35 18.58 6.24 12.36
C VAL A 35 20.04 6.00 12.03
N LEU A 36 20.38 4.75 11.67
CA LEU A 36 21.75 4.34 11.34
C LEU A 36 22.27 5.00 10.07
N ALA A 37 21.43 5.11 9.05
CA ALA A 37 21.80 5.66 7.77
C ALA A 37 20.57 6.06 6.94
N GLU A 38 20.83 6.87 5.91
CA GLU A 38 19.85 7.30 4.92
C GLU A 38 20.34 6.96 3.52
N ALA A 39 19.41 6.58 2.64
CA ALA A 39 19.63 6.39 1.21
C ALA A 39 18.64 7.22 0.41
N ARG A 40 19.05 7.65 -0.79
CA ARG A 40 18.25 8.52 -1.67
C ARG A 40 17.81 7.81 -2.96
N ASN A 41 18.25 6.59 -3.15
CA ASN A 41 18.03 5.80 -4.34
C ASN A 41 18.25 4.31 -4.03
N VAL A 42 17.90 3.44 -4.98
CA VAL A 42 18.06 1.98 -4.84
C VAL A 42 19.53 1.61 -4.63
N ALA A 43 20.45 2.18 -5.41
CA ALA A 43 21.87 1.82 -5.34
C ALA A 43 22.47 2.12 -3.96
N GLU A 44 22.17 3.30 -3.36
CA GLU A 44 22.58 3.63 -2.00
C GLU A 44 21.96 2.70 -0.97
N ALA A 45 20.66 2.37 -1.13
CA ALA A 45 19.96 1.45 -0.22
C ALA A 45 20.60 0.05 -0.24
N LEU A 46 20.88 -0.51 -1.42
CA LEU A 46 21.53 -1.81 -1.56
C LEU A 46 22.92 -1.82 -0.88
N ALA A 47 23.72 -0.78 -1.06
CA ALA A 47 25.02 -0.66 -0.42
C ALA A 47 24.91 -0.59 1.13
N LEU A 48 23.86 0.05 1.66
CA LEU A 48 23.58 0.07 3.10
C LEU A 48 23.17 -1.32 3.61
N LEU A 49 22.31 -2.04 2.89
CA LEU A 49 21.89 -3.40 3.24
C LEU A 49 23.09 -4.36 3.28
N GLU A 50 23.98 -4.29 2.32
CA GLU A 50 25.21 -5.11 2.28
C GLU A 50 26.15 -4.78 3.45
N ARG A 51 26.30 -3.50 3.78
CA ARG A 51 27.22 -3.05 4.83
C ARG A 51 26.71 -3.32 6.23
N LEU A 52 25.42 -3.07 6.50
CA LEU A 52 24.83 -3.11 7.85
C LEU A 52 24.18 -4.47 8.17
N GLY A 53 23.64 -5.16 7.17
CA GLY A 53 23.08 -6.50 7.33
C GLY A 53 22.12 -6.61 8.51
N ASN A 54 22.41 -7.54 9.40
CA ASN A 54 21.57 -7.81 10.60
C ASN A 54 21.62 -6.72 11.68
N GLU A 55 22.35 -5.63 11.46
CA GLU A 55 22.27 -4.48 12.37
C GLU A 55 20.98 -3.68 12.16
N ILE A 56 20.27 -3.87 11.06
CA ILE A 56 19.04 -3.18 10.72
C ILE A 56 17.85 -3.90 11.37
N ASP A 57 17.08 -3.18 12.19
CA ASP A 57 15.84 -3.69 12.78
C ASP A 57 14.61 -3.24 11.95
N LEU A 58 14.67 -2.06 11.30
CA LEU A 58 13.57 -1.49 10.53
C LEU A 58 14.06 -0.76 9.28
N ILE A 59 13.38 -0.95 8.17
CA ILE A 59 13.57 -0.25 6.91
C ILE A 59 12.32 0.59 6.62
N LEU A 60 12.47 1.92 6.62
CA LEU A 60 11.44 2.84 6.12
C LEU A 60 11.78 3.15 4.67
N LEU A 61 10.91 2.76 3.74
CA LEU A 61 11.21 2.71 2.32
C LEU A 61 10.19 3.47 1.50
N ASP A 62 10.61 4.48 0.77
CA ASP A 62 9.82 4.99 -0.35
C ASP A 62 9.75 3.95 -1.46
N TYR A 63 8.54 3.76 -1.99
CA TYR A 63 8.34 2.85 -3.11
C TYR A 63 8.90 3.39 -4.44
N MET A 64 8.78 4.70 -4.67
CA MET A 64 9.24 5.34 -5.90
C MET A 64 10.60 6.01 -5.69
N LEU A 65 11.63 5.44 -6.29
CA LEU A 65 12.99 5.94 -6.22
C LEU A 65 13.51 6.33 -7.62
N PRO A 66 14.46 7.26 -7.72
CA PRO A 66 14.88 7.83 -9.01
C PRO A 66 15.57 6.84 -9.95
N ASP A 67 16.12 5.75 -9.45
CA ASP A 67 16.86 4.73 -10.20
C ASP A 67 16.17 3.35 -10.20
N GLY A 68 14.93 3.24 -9.67
CA GLY A 68 14.19 1.99 -9.62
C GLY A 68 12.97 2.06 -8.71
N THR A 69 12.56 0.91 -8.19
CA THR A 69 11.43 0.80 -7.27
C THR A 69 11.84 0.21 -5.92
N GLY A 70 11.03 0.46 -4.91
CA GLY A 70 11.20 -0.16 -3.60
C GLY A 70 11.21 -1.69 -3.64
N MET A 71 10.67 -2.32 -4.68
CA MET A 71 10.68 -3.77 -4.84
C MET A 71 12.10 -4.35 -4.87
N ASP A 72 13.04 -3.67 -5.56
CA ASP A 72 14.44 -4.09 -5.62
C ASP A 72 15.09 -4.08 -4.23
N VAL A 73 14.78 -3.05 -3.44
CA VAL A 73 15.25 -2.91 -2.06
C VAL A 73 14.61 -3.99 -1.16
N ILE A 74 13.31 -4.28 -1.30
CA ILE A 74 12.60 -5.31 -0.53
C ILE A 74 13.22 -6.68 -0.77
N GLN A 75 13.43 -7.06 -2.04
CA GLN A 75 14.02 -8.36 -2.40
C GLN A 75 15.44 -8.51 -1.83
N ALA A 76 16.25 -7.47 -1.90
CA ALA A 76 17.59 -7.45 -1.31
C ALA A 76 17.54 -7.55 0.22
N ALA A 77 16.65 -6.78 0.87
CA ALA A 77 16.48 -6.79 2.32
C ALA A 77 16.07 -8.16 2.85
N LYS A 78 15.14 -8.85 2.19
CA LYS A 78 14.75 -10.22 2.56
C LYS A 78 15.89 -11.22 2.53
N ARG A 79 16.87 -10.99 1.66
CA ARG A 79 18.06 -11.86 1.55
C ARG A 79 19.16 -11.47 2.53
N LEU A 80 19.43 -10.17 2.68
CA LEU A 80 20.59 -9.65 3.42
C LEU A 80 20.26 -9.34 4.89
N CYS A 81 19.02 -8.98 5.19
CA CYS A 81 18.53 -8.53 6.48
C CYS A 81 17.21 -9.25 6.82
N PRO A 82 17.16 -10.60 6.89
CA PRO A 82 15.90 -11.36 6.95
C PRO A 82 15.06 -11.05 8.19
N ASN A 83 15.67 -10.53 9.25
CA ASN A 83 14.99 -10.16 10.49
C ASN A 83 14.49 -8.71 10.52
N ALA A 84 14.95 -7.87 9.57
CA ALA A 84 14.52 -6.48 9.50
C ALA A 84 13.05 -6.40 9.08
N LYS A 85 12.31 -5.55 9.76
CA LYS A 85 10.96 -5.17 9.37
C LYS A 85 11.02 -4.17 8.23
N ILE A 86 10.07 -4.24 7.29
CA ILE A 86 10.00 -3.33 6.16
C ILE A 86 8.66 -2.63 6.18
N VAL A 87 8.69 -1.30 6.25
CA VAL A 87 7.51 -0.44 6.13
C VAL A 87 7.69 0.44 4.90
N VAL A 88 6.75 0.32 3.97
CA VAL A 88 6.75 1.09 2.72
C VAL A 88 5.93 2.36 2.90
N LEU A 89 6.49 3.47 2.45
CA LEU A 89 5.84 4.78 2.36
C LEU A 89 5.58 5.08 0.88
N SER A 90 4.36 5.43 0.51
CA SER A 90 4.06 5.77 -0.89
C SER A 90 3.09 6.95 -0.98
N GLY A 91 3.31 7.82 -1.95
CA GLY A 91 2.39 8.92 -2.24
C GLY A 91 1.10 8.46 -2.91
N GLU A 92 1.23 7.47 -3.79
CA GLU A 92 0.12 6.85 -4.51
C GLU A 92 0.46 5.39 -4.78
N ALA A 93 -0.27 4.47 -4.18
CA ALA A 93 -0.20 3.06 -4.55
C ALA A 93 -1.62 2.51 -4.74
N GLY A 94 -1.91 2.04 -5.93
CA GLY A 94 -3.13 1.30 -6.19
C GLY A 94 -3.13 -0.05 -5.46
N GLY A 95 -4.31 -0.62 -5.20
CA GLY A 95 -4.45 -1.88 -4.45
C GLY A 95 -3.62 -3.04 -5.01
N ALA A 96 -3.43 -3.10 -6.35
CA ALA A 96 -2.58 -4.12 -6.99
C ALA A 96 -1.10 -4.00 -6.55
N THR A 97 -0.59 -2.77 -6.41
CA THR A 97 0.78 -2.53 -5.93
C THR A 97 0.92 -2.91 -4.46
N VAL A 98 -0.04 -2.54 -3.62
CA VAL A 98 -0.05 -2.91 -2.19
C VAL A 98 -0.05 -4.43 -2.03
N LYS A 99 -0.87 -5.15 -2.81
CA LYS A 99 -0.89 -6.62 -2.79
C LYS A 99 0.47 -7.21 -3.16
N GLN A 100 1.10 -6.74 -4.24
CA GLN A 100 2.43 -7.21 -4.63
C GLN A 100 3.48 -6.97 -3.54
N LEU A 101 3.41 -5.82 -2.86
CA LEU A 101 4.29 -5.48 -1.75
C LEU A 101 4.08 -6.41 -0.55
N MET A 102 2.83 -6.72 -0.21
CA MET A 102 2.49 -7.67 0.86
C MET A 102 2.99 -9.09 0.52
N GLU A 103 2.78 -9.55 -0.72
CA GLU A 103 3.30 -10.83 -1.21
C GLU A 103 4.83 -10.87 -1.20
N ALA A 104 5.50 -9.75 -1.43
CA ALA A 104 6.95 -9.61 -1.27
C ALA A 104 7.40 -9.63 0.21
N GLY A 105 6.45 -9.62 1.15
CA GLY A 105 6.68 -9.81 2.58
C GLY A 105 7.06 -8.54 3.34
N ILE A 106 6.53 -7.38 2.96
CA ILE A 106 6.63 -6.17 3.79
C ILE A 106 5.82 -6.36 5.08
N ASN A 107 6.12 -5.58 6.10
CA ASN A 107 5.45 -5.62 7.39
C ASN A 107 4.51 -4.43 7.61
N GLY A 108 4.59 -3.43 6.78
CA GLY A 108 3.69 -2.29 6.83
C GLY A 108 3.68 -1.49 5.55
N PHE A 109 2.53 -0.87 5.29
CA PHE A 109 2.32 0.05 4.19
C PHE A 109 1.60 1.29 4.72
N MET A 110 2.07 2.47 4.34
CA MET A 110 1.47 3.75 4.70
C MET A 110 1.51 4.71 3.51
N GLY A 111 0.49 5.55 3.36
CA GLY A 111 0.55 6.71 2.47
C GLY A 111 1.47 7.81 3.03
N LYS A 112 2.08 8.60 2.15
CA LYS A 112 2.88 9.76 2.56
C LYS A 112 2.04 10.91 3.17
N SER A 113 0.71 10.82 3.08
CA SER A 113 -0.26 11.75 3.69
C SER A 113 -0.62 11.40 5.13
N VAL A 114 -0.12 10.29 5.66
CA VAL A 114 -0.36 9.83 7.03
C VAL A 114 0.12 10.87 8.05
N LYS A 115 -0.63 11.05 9.12
CA LYS A 115 -0.27 12.02 10.16
C LYS A 115 0.94 11.54 10.96
N PRO A 116 1.79 12.47 11.43
CA PRO A 116 2.97 12.12 12.24
C PRO A 116 2.67 11.20 13.42
N GLU A 117 1.54 11.39 14.09
CA GLU A 117 1.13 10.58 15.25
C GLU A 117 0.86 9.12 14.85
N GLU A 118 0.33 8.90 13.65
CA GLU A 118 -0.02 7.59 13.14
C GLU A 118 1.23 6.79 12.77
N ILE A 119 2.30 7.45 12.27
CA ILE A 119 3.58 6.79 11.97
C ILE A 119 4.12 6.07 13.23
N SER A 120 4.09 6.72 14.38
CA SER A 120 4.57 6.13 15.64
C SER A 120 3.75 4.89 16.04
N VAL A 121 2.43 4.92 15.83
CA VAL A 121 1.54 3.79 16.12
C VAL A 121 1.86 2.61 15.19
N VAL A 122 2.00 2.89 13.89
CA VAL A 122 2.33 1.87 12.89
C VAL A 122 3.66 1.20 13.21
N LEU A 123 4.70 1.99 13.45
CA LEU A 123 6.03 1.45 13.75
C LEU A 123 6.02 0.62 15.03
N SER A 124 5.29 1.04 16.06
CA SER A 124 5.13 0.27 17.30
C SER A 124 4.46 -1.08 17.04
N SER A 125 3.38 -1.09 16.24
CA SER A 125 2.66 -2.31 15.88
C SER A 125 3.53 -3.27 15.07
N VAL A 126 4.23 -2.76 14.06
CA VAL A 126 5.14 -3.55 13.21
C VAL A 126 6.29 -4.15 14.04
N MET A 127 6.88 -3.37 14.96
CA MET A 127 7.94 -3.86 15.83
C MET A 127 7.44 -4.87 16.85
N ALA A 128 6.15 -4.81 17.24
CA ALA A 128 5.50 -5.83 18.06
C ALA A 128 5.14 -7.11 17.30
N GLY A 129 5.45 -7.17 15.99
CA GLY A 129 5.18 -8.32 15.13
C GLY A 129 3.80 -8.35 14.49
N GLN A 130 3.11 -7.21 14.48
CA GLN A 130 1.84 -7.03 13.80
C GLN A 130 2.10 -6.37 12.43
N ASP A 131 1.60 -6.95 11.35
CA ASP A 131 1.65 -6.31 10.05
C ASP A 131 0.61 -5.18 9.97
N TYR A 132 0.92 -4.08 9.29
CA TYR A 132 0.09 -2.86 9.29
C TYR A 132 -0.15 -2.31 7.89
N ASN A 133 -1.36 -1.81 7.67
CA ASN A 133 -1.67 -0.94 6.55
C ASN A 133 -2.60 0.21 6.96
N GLU A 134 -2.64 1.27 6.11
CA GLU A 134 -3.27 2.56 6.39
C GLU A 134 -4.80 2.53 6.61
N GLU A 135 -5.50 1.48 6.21
CA GLU A 135 -6.95 1.36 6.40
C GLU A 135 -7.33 0.87 7.81
N GLY A 136 -6.37 0.90 8.73
CA GLY A 136 -6.57 0.64 10.16
C GLY A 136 -6.84 -0.82 10.49
N THR A 137 -5.79 -1.52 10.93
CA THR A 137 -5.83 -2.83 11.56
C THR A 137 -6.38 -4.01 10.75
N PHE A 138 -5.49 -4.90 10.33
CA PHE A 138 -5.78 -6.32 10.02
C PHE A 138 -6.93 -6.68 9.04
N ARG A 139 -7.32 -5.79 8.13
CA ARG A 139 -8.39 -6.09 7.18
C ARG A 139 -7.95 -6.40 5.76
N ILE A 140 -6.68 -6.19 5.38
CA ILE A 140 -6.28 -6.33 3.98
C ILE A 140 -6.21 -7.77 3.51
N GLU A 141 -5.84 -8.74 4.35
CA GLU A 141 -5.92 -10.14 3.88
C GLU A 141 -7.37 -10.57 3.64
N SER A 142 -8.33 -10.08 4.45
CA SER A 142 -9.73 -10.41 4.21
C SER A 142 -10.35 -9.52 3.12
N ASP A 143 -10.22 -8.21 3.20
CA ASP A 143 -10.98 -7.31 2.30
C ASP A 143 -10.38 -7.24 0.90
N LEU A 144 -9.04 -7.26 0.72
CA LEU A 144 -8.43 -7.39 -0.61
C LEU A 144 -8.54 -8.81 -1.16
N LYS A 145 -8.48 -9.83 -0.32
CA LYS A 145 -8.78 -11.19 -0.73
C LYS A 145 -10.25 -11.30 -1.11
N ASP A 146 -11.15 -10.73 -0.31
CA ASP A 146 -12.58 -10.68 -0.58
C ASP A 146 -12.87 -9.81 -1.83
N ASP A 147 -12.23 -8.64 -1.97
CA ASP A 147 -12.34 -7.80 -3.16
C ASP A 147 -11.79 -8.51 -4.42
N TYR A 148 -10.71 -9.27 -4.30
CA TYR A 148 -10.12 -9.99 -5.43
C TYR A 148 -10.90 -11.27 -5.77
N GLU A 149 -11.38 -12.02 -4.78
CA GLU A 149 -12.30 -13.14 -4.98
C GLU A 149 -13.62 -12.63 -5.57
N THR A 150 -14.10 -11.49 -5.10
CA THR A 150 -15.28 -10.80 -5.66
C THR A 150 -15.02 -10.39 -7.11
N MET A 151 -13.88 -9.78 -7.42
CA MET A 151 -13.50 -9.44 -8.79
C MET A 151 -13.44 -10.66 -9.69
N GLN A 152 -12.86 -11.78 -9.23
CA GLN A 152 -12.83 -13.03 -9.98
C GLN A 152 -14.23 -13.64 -10.19
N SER A 153 -15.19 -13.34 -9.33
CA SER A 153 -16.58 -13.76 -9.44
C SER A 153 -17.40 -12.93 -10.45
N LEU A 154 -16.87 -11.75 -10.84
CA LEU A 154 -17.53 -10.88 -11.80
C LEU A 154 -17.46 -11.47 -13.22
N THR A 155 -18.57 -11.41 -13.90
CA THR A 155 -18.64 -11.76 -15.33
C THR A 155 -17.97 -10.66 -16.17
N HIS A 156 -17.60 -10.99 -17.41
CA HIS A 156 -17.03 -10.02 -18.34
C HIS A 156 -17.95 -8.79 -18.54
N ARG A 157 -19.26 -9.00 -18.60
CA ARG A 157 -20.26 -7.92 -18.69
C ARG A 157 -20.32 -7.03 -17.45
N GLU A 158 -20.14 -7.61 -16.27
CA GLU A 158 -20.11 -6.86 -15.01
C GLU A 158 -18.82 -6.02 -14.92
N MET A 159 -17.67 -6.56 -15.31
CA MET A 159 -16.41 -5.82 -15.41
C MET A 159 -16.45 -4.69 -16.43
N GLU A 160 -17.07 -4.93 -17.60
CA GLU A 160 -17.29 -3.91 -18.62
C GLU A 160 -18.16 -2.76 -18.09
N LEU A 161 -19.27 -3.06 -17.41
CA LEU A 161 -20.10 -2.05 -16.73
C LEU A 161 -19.29 -1.19 -15.75
N ILE A 162 -18.48 -1.83 -14.91
CA ILE A 162 -17.67 -1.12 -13.91
C ILE A 162 -16.69 -0.17 -14.61
N SER A 163 -16.00 -0.63 -15.66
CA SER A 163 -15.07 0.19 -16.43
C SER A 163 -15.75 1.40 -17.09
N LEU A 164 -16.94 1.21 -17.65
CA LEU A 164 -17.72 2.30 -18.23
C LEU A 164 -18.20 3.31 -17.18
N CYS A 165 -18.58 2.84 -15.99
CA CYS A 165 -18.90 3.71 -14.85
C CYS A 165 -17.68 4.52 -14.41
N ALA A 166 -16.50 3.92 -14.35
CA ALA A 166 -15.26 4.59 -13.95
C ALA A 166 -14.83 5.65 -14.99
N ASN A 167 -15.13 5.43 -16.26
CA ASN A 167 -14.93 6.43 -17.33
C ASN A 167 -15.97 7.55 -17.32
N GLY A 168 -16.87 7.59 -16.33
CA GLY A 168 -17.84 8.68 -16.14
C GLY A 168 -19.06 8.62 -17.05
N LEU A 169 -19.32 7.49 -17.75
CA LEU A 169 -20.48 7.35 -18.62
C LEU A 169 -21.77 7.24 -17.79
N ASN A 170 -22.81 7.92 -18.25
CA ASN A 170 -24.15 7.79 -17.67
C ASN A 170 -24.89 6.55 -18.19
N ALA A 171 -26.00 6.19 -17.56
CA ALA A 171 -26.75 4.97 -17.87
C ALA A 171 -27.20 4.86 -19.35
N LYS A 172 -27.48 5.98 -20.03
CA LYS A 172 -27.85 5.97 -21.47
C LYS A 172 -26.64 5.65 -22.34
N GLN A 173 -25.50 6.27 -22.07
CA GLN A 173 -24.24 6.02 -22.79
C GLN A 173 -23.76 4.58 -22.59
N ILE A 174 -23.85 4.07 -21.35
CA ILE A 174 -23.52 2.67 -21.03
C ILE A 174 -24.44 1.71 -21.79
N ALA A 175 -25.74 2.03 -21.87
CA ALA A 175 -26.72 1.23 -22.60
C ALA A 175 -26.38 1.14 -24.10
N GLU A 176 -25.94 2.25 -24.68
CA GLU A 176 -25.49 2.31 -26.08
C GLU A 176 -24.22 1.48 -26.30
N GLU A 177 -23.19 1.66 -25.46
CA GLU A 177 -21.92 0.92 -25.55
C GLU A 177 -22.12 -0.59 -25.38
N MET A 178 -22.90 -1.00 -24.40
CA MET A 178 -23.16 -2.42 -24.12
C MET A 178 -24.25 -3.03 -25.01
N SER A 179 -24.90 -2.27 -25.91
CA SER A 179 -26.02 -2.69 -26.76
C SER A 179 -27.19 -3.28 -25.99
N ILE A 180 -27.57 -2.65 -24.86
CA ILE A 180 -28.70 -3.05 -23.99
C ILE A 180 -29.61 -1.86 -23.69
N THR A 181 -30.72 -2.08 -22.99
CA THR A 181 -31.60 -0.99 -22.57
C THR A 181 -31.07 -0.27 -21.32
N PRO A 182 -31.37 1.02 -21.11
CA PRO A 182 -31.02 1.72 -19.86
C PRO A 182 -31.57 1.03 -18.62
N HIS A 183 -32.75 0.42 -18.71
CA HIS A 183 -33.33 -0.39 -17.62
C HIS A 183 -32.46 -1.63 -17.31
N SER A 184 -31.91 -2.27 -18.35
CA SER A 184 -31.00 -3.40 -18.15
C SER A 184 -29.68 -2.95 -17.51
N VAL A 185 -29.19 -1.74 -17.81
CA VAL A 185 -28.01 -1.16 -17.14
C VAL A 185 -28.26 -0.99 -15.64
N GLU A 186 -29.41 -0.43 -15.25
CA GLU A 186 -29.74 -0.25 -13.83
C GLU A 186 -29.88 -1.60 -13.07
N ASN A 187 -30.45 -2.61 -13.71
CA ASN A 187 -30.54 -3.94 -13.16
C ASN A 187 -29.14 -4.58 -12.98
N LEU A 188 -28.30 -4.46 -14.01
CA LEU A 188 -26.93 -4.98 -13.96
C LEU A 188 -26.11 -4.26 -12.90
N LYS A 189 -26.26 -2.94 -12.78
CA LYS A 189 -25.61 -2.11 -11.77
C LYS A 189 -26.02 -2.52 -10.35
N SER A 190 -27.32 -2.75 -10.13
CA SER A 190 -27.84 -3.24 -8.84
C SER A 190 -27.27 -4.62 -8.49
N SER A 191 -27.16 -5.51 -9.49
CA SER A 191 -26.54 -6.83 -9.30
C SER A 191 -25.07 -6.71 -8.90
N VAL A 192 -24.31 -5.84 -9.61
CA VAL A 192 -22.89 -5.57 -9.31
C VAL A 192 -22.73 -4.97 -7.92
N PHE A 193 -23.57 -4.00 -7.55
CA PHE A 193 -23.55 -3.39 -6.21
C PHE A 193 -23.71 -4.43 -5.11
N ASN A 194 -24.66 -5.36 -5.28
CA ASN A 194 -24.87 -6.43 -4.32
C ASN A 194 -23.70 -7.42 -4.25
N LYS A 195 -23.10 -7.75 -5.40
CA LYS A 195 -21.94 -8.66 -5.46
C LYS A 195 -20.70 -8.05 -4.81
N VAL A 196 -20.45 -6.76 -5.11
CA VAL A 196 -19.27 -6.03 -4.61
C VAL A 196 -19.47 -5.53 -3.18
N GLY A 197 -20.71 -5.51 -2.68
CA GLY A 197 -21.04 -5.04 -1.33
C GLY A 197 -21.03 -3.50 -1.20
N VAL A 198 -21.19 -2.76 -2.33
CA VAL A 198 -21.18 -1.29 -2.36
C VAL A 198 -22.61 -0.73 -2.50
N LYS A 199 -22.77 0.54 -2.11
CA LYS A 199 -24.08 1.22 -2.11
C LYS A 199 -24.16 2.37 -3.11
N SER A 200 -23.07 2.77 -3.70
CA SER A 200 -22.99 3.91 -4.63
C SER A 200 -22.04 3.66 -5.79
N THR A 201 -22.23 4.42 -6.89
CA THR A 201 -21.31 4.38 -8.03
C THR A 201 -19.90 4.82 -7.64
N SER A 202 -19.78 5.79 -6.73
CA SER A 202 -18.49 6.25 -6.24
C SER A 202 -17.73 5.16 -5.48
N GLU A 203 -18.43 4.39 -4.63
CA GLU A 203 -17.84 3.23 -3.95
C GLU A 203 -17.45 2.13 -4.95
N LEU A 204 -18.27 1.91 -6.00
CA LEU A 204 -17.95 0.94 -7.06
C LEU A 204 -16.69 1.35 -7.84
N ILE A 205 -16.52 2.64 -8.12
CA ILE A 205 -15.33 3.18 -8.78
C ILE A 205 -14.09 2.99 -7.89
N LEU A 206 -14.21 3.27 -6.59
CA LEU A 206 -13.14 3.03 -5.62
C LEU A 206 -12.75 1.55 -5.55
N PHE A 207 -13.74 0.64 -5.55
CA PHE A 207 -13.48 -0.81 -5.66
C PHE A 207 -12.69 -1.13 -6.94
N ALA A 208 -13.12 -0.59 -8.10
CA ALA A 208 -12.46 -0.85 -9.38
C ALA A 208 -10.98 -0.38 -9.40
N PHE A 209 -10.68 0.75 -8.76
CA PHE A 209 -9.30 1.20 -8.57
C PHE A 209 -8.53 0.29 -7.63
N ARG A 210 -9.11 -0.14 -6.48
CA ARG A 210 -8.43 -1.02 -5.52
C ARG A 210 -8.04 -2.37 -6.13
N VAL A 211 -8.90 -2.96 -6.97
CA VAL A 211 -8.63 -4.25 -7.62
C VAL A 211 -7.85 -4.12 -8.94
N GLY A 212 -7.47 -2.90 -9.34
CA GLY A 212 -6.72 -2.66 -10.58
C GLY A 212 -7.53 -2.92 -11.87
N LEU A 213 -8.86 -2.87 -11.80
CA LEU A 213 -9.72 -3.03 -12.98
C LEU A 213 -9.71 -1.79 -13.87
N VAL A 214 -9.45 -0.63 -13.30
CA VAL A 214 -9.30 0.68 -13.95
C VAL A 214 -8.10 1.43 -13.38
N SER A 215 -7.51 2.34 -14.17
CA SER A 215 -6.32 3.14 -13.84
C SER A 215 -6.59 4.62 -13.97
#